data_45d00ce2f805be920e759a23a3ec217a
#
_entry.id   45d00ce2f805be920e759a23a3ec217a
#
_cell.length_a   1.000
_cell.length_b   1.000
_cell.length_c   1.000
_cell.angle_alpha   90.00
_cell.angle_beta   90.00
_cell.angle_gamma   90.00
#
_symmetry.space_group_name_H-M   'P 1'
#
loop_
_entity.id
_entity.type
_entity.pdbx_description
1 polymer ?
#
loop_
_entity_poly.entity_id
_entity_poly.type
_entity_poly.pdbx_seq_one_letter_code
_entity_poly.pdbx_strand_id
1 'polypeptide(L)'
;EIADPICLYDKPVYRFRSNPELGFLESELFRYSRKQYPDETDHLSVYAAGSPDMEAKLTAQKIRRLVREKGYHYRDIAVICSDMGTYADHLERVCTEYQIPVFMDYKKSILLNAFVEYVRSVLSMVEQDFSYESVFRFLRTGFTEFTRDEIDRLENYVVAVGLRGYKKWQAVWARKTNRTDEEELAVLNGLRVRFVEMTESLVFVLKQRKKTVRDICEAVYRFFVENQIQEKLNVMENCFAEKKELALAKEYAQIYRIVLELFDKFAELLGDEGISLKEYCELLDAGLEEAKVGVIPPGMDQVVIGDVQRTRLKSNLKALFFVGANDT
;
A
#
# COMPACT_ATOMS: atom_id res chain seq x y z
N GLU A 1 27.96 36.39 2.39
CA GLU A 1 28.41 36.59 0.98
C GLU A 1 27.41 35.89 0.09
N ILE A 2 26.69 36.67 -0.72
CA ILE A 2 25.80 36.14 -1.76
C ILE A 2 26.71 35.91 -2.97
N ALA A 3 26.97 34.63 -3.31
CA ALA A 3 27.73 34.29 -4.51
C ALA A 3 26.94 34.71 -5.76
N ASP A 4 27.61 35.30 -6.74
CA ASP A 4 26.99 35.62 -8.03
C ASP A 4 26.41 34.38 -8.68
N PRO A 5 25.17 34.41 -9.20
CA PRO A 5 24.56 33.26 -9.83
C PRO A 5 25.29 32.87 -11.11
N ILE A 6 25.82 31.66 -11.15
CA ILE A 6 26.39 31.10 -12.39
C ILE A 6 25.25 30.62 -13.29
N CYS A 7 25.08 31.26 -14.43
CA CYS A 7 24.09 30.87 -15.43
C CYS A 7 24.63 29.71 -16.27
N LEU A 8 24.03 28.52 -16.15
CA LEU A 8 24.41 27.32 -16.88
C LEU A 8 23.82 27.21 -18.30
N TYR A 9 23.25 28.32 -18.81
CA TYR A 9 22.57 28.35 -20.11
C TYR A 9 23.55 28.63 -21.28
N ASP A 10 24.49 27.73 -21.51
CA ASP A 10 25.18 27.70 -22.81
C ASP A 10 24.27 27.03 -23.86
N LYS A 11 23.99 27.74 -24.95
CA LYS A 11 23.26 27.16 -26.10
C LYS A 11 24.27 26.61 -27.11
N PRO A 12 24.08 25.38 -27.64
CA PRO A 12 23.07 24.38 -27.26
C PRO A 12 23.39 23.77 -25.90
N VAL A 13 22.32 23.43 -25.14
CA VAL A 13 22.45 22.75 -23.84
C VAL A 13 23.34 21.51 -23.99
N TYR A 14 24.37 21.40 -23.17
CA TYR A 14 25.40 20.36 -23.26
C TYR A 14 24.83 18.95 -23.44
N ARG A 15 23.75 18.63 -22.69
CA ARG A 15 23.08 17.32 -22.74
C ARG A 15 22.48 16.96 -24.10
N PHE A 16 22.09 17.95 -24.90
CA PHE A 16 21.42 17.76 -26.17
C PHE A 16 22.29 18.13 -27.39
N ARG A 17 23.61 18.29 -27.24
CA ARG A 17 24.51 18.64 -28.35
C ARG A 17 24.48 17.62 -29.47
N SER A 18 24.25 16.34 -29.17
CA SER A 18 24.14 15.25 -30.14
C SER A 18 22.70 15.00 -30.64
N ASN A 19 21.69 15.69 -30.06
CA ASN A 19 20.27 15.51 -30.40
C ASN A 19 19.63 16.90 -30.55
N PRO A 20 19.80 17.58 -31.68
CA PRO A 20 19.32 18.94 -31.89
C PRO A 20 17.79 19.10 -31.70
N GLU A 21 17.00 18.07 -32.08
CA GLU A 21 15.56 18.02 -31.90
C GLU A 21 15.14 18.07 -30.44
N LEU A 22 15.86 17.40 -29.55
CA LEU A 22 15.60 17.46 -28.11
C LEU A 22 16.03 18.81 -27.53
N GLY A 23 17.11 19.39 -28.05
CA GLY A 23 17.50 20.76 -27.71
C GLY A 23 16.50 21.80 -28.14
N PHE A 24 15.89 21.62 -29.33
CA PHE A 24 14.80 22.46 -29.80
C PHE A 24 13.54 22.31 -28.93
N LEU A 25 13.17 21.07 -28.60
CA LEU A 25 12.04 20.81 -27.71
C LEU A 25 12.24 21.48 -26.35
N GLU A 26 13.41 21.34 -25.74
CA GLU A 26 13.75 21.98 -24.45
C GLU A 26 13.65 23.50 -24.51
N SER A 27 14.11 24.10 -25.62
CA SER A 27 14.15 25.56 -25.76
C SER A 27 12.80 26.19 -26.08
N GLU A 28 11.89 25.48 -26.75
CA GLU A 28 10.66 26.03 -27.31
C GLU A 28 9.38 25.49 -26.64
N LEU A 29 9.40 24.30 -26.04
CA LEU A 29 8.25 23.70 -25.38
C LEU A 29 7.75 24.59 -24.19
N PHE A 30 6.46 24.82 -24.11
CA PHE A 30 5.78 25.68 -23.11
C PHE A 30 6.20 27.15 -23.11
N ARG A 31 6.89 27.63 -24.17
CA ARG A 31 7.30 29.03 -24.25
C ARG A 31 6.47 29.86 -25.24
N TYR A 32 5.28 29.34 -25.60
CA TYR A 32 4.38 29.96 -26.56
C TYR A 32 5.05 30.32 -27.92
N SER A 33 6.14 29.62 -28.23
CA SER A 33 6.86 29.78 -29.49
C SER A 33 6.04 29.18 -30.64
N ARG A 34 6.04 29.87 -31.78
CA ARG A 34 5.43 29.36 -33.04
C ARG A 34 6.49 28.75 -33.95
N LYS A 35 7.70 28.59 -33.50
CA LYS A 35 8.78 27.98 -34.27
C LYS A 35 8.51 26.51 -34.48
N GLN A 36 8.87 26.00 -35.65
CA GLN A 36 8.80 24.60 -35.99
C GLN A 36 10.24 24.09 -36.16
N TYR A 37 10.45 22.84 -35.77
CA TYR A 37 11.72 22.16 -36.05
C TYR A 37 11.81 21.92 -37.56
N PRO A 38 12.90 22.31 -38.22
CA PRO A 38 12.98 22.35 -39.69
C PRO A 38 13.16 20.98 -40.35
N ASP A 39 13.74 20.01 -39.60
CA ASP A 39 14.12 18.71 -40.11
C ASP A 39 13.19 17.60 -39.64
N GLU A 40 13.18 16.46 -40.34
CA GLU A 40 12.54 15.24 -39.83
C GLU A 40 13.30 14.70 -38.63
N THR A 41 12.59 14.10 -37.69
CA THR A 41 13.20 13.55 -36.47
C THR A 41 12.84 12.09 -36.26
N ASP A 42 13.86 11.26 -36.05
CA ASP A 42 13.73 9.84 -35.70
C ASP A 42 13.80 9.59 -34.17
N HIS A 43 14.18 10.62 -33.40
CA HIS A 43 14.40 10.50 -31.97
C HIS A 43 13.20 10.93 -31.13
N LEU A 44 12.19 11.56 -31.75
CA LEU A 44 10.95 11.98 -31.08
C LEU A 44 9.75 11.32 -31.76
N SER A 45 8.89 10.69 -30.95
CA SER A 45 7.67 10.06 -31.43
C SER A 45 6.51 10.35 -30.50
N VAL A 46 5.36 10.69 -31.04
CA VAL A 46 4.12 10.94 -30.30
C VAL A 46 3.09 9.89 -30.69
N TYR A 47 2.44 9.31 -29.71
CA TYR A 47 1.44 8.28 -29.89
C TYR A 47 0.16 8.67 -29.16
N ALA A 48 -0.99 8.47 -29.80
CA ALA A 48 -2.30 8.58 -29.16
C ALA A 48 -2.83 7.18 -28.84
N ALA A 49 -3.28 6.98 -27.61
CA ALA A 49 -3.91 5.76 -27.16
C ALA A 49 -5.33 6.04 -26.66
N GLY A 50 -6.23 5.07 -26.81
CA GLY A 50 -7.65 5.24 -26.43
C GLY A 50 -7.93 5.08 -24.92
N SER A 51 -6.95 4.61 -24.14
CA SER A 51 -7.09 4.44 -22.68
C SER A 51 -5.71 4.28 -22.02
N PRO A 52 -5.60 4.47 -20.68
CA PRO A 52 -4.38 4.22 -19.92
C PRO A 52 -3.83 2.80 -20.10
N ASP A 53 -4.70 1.80 -20.18
CA ASP A 53 -4.32 0.41 -20.43
C ASP A 53 -3.67 0.22 -21.81
N MET A 54 -4.24 0.82 -22.84
CA MET A 54 -3.69 0.78 -24.20
C MET A 54 -2.36 1.51 -24.29
N GLU A 55 -2.21 2.62 -23.58
CA GLU A 55 -0.98 3.38 -23.53
C GLU A 55 0.13 2.59 -22.83
N ALA A 56 -0.18 1.94 -21.70
CA ALA A 56 0.75 1.03 -21.00
C ALA A 56 1.19 -0.13 -21.89
N LYS A 57 0.26 -0.76 -22.65
CA LYS A 57 0.57 -1.85 -23.60
C LYS A 57 1.48 -1.37 -24.72
N LEU A 58 1.16 -0.22 -25.32
CA LEU A 58 1.99 0.35 -26.37
C LEU A 58 3.41 0.66 -25.87
N THR A 59 3.52 1.23 -24.66
CA THR A 59 4.79 1.52 -24.01
C THR A 59 5.61 0.24 -23.80
N ALA A 60 5.00 -0.82 -23.25
CA ALA A 60 5.67 -2.10 -23.05
C ALA A 60 6.13 -2.75 -24.37
N GLN A 61 5.32 -2.70 -25.41
CA GLN A 61 5.69 -3.19 -26.75
C GLN A 61 6.89 -2.43 -27.31
N LYS A 62 6.92 -1.10 -27.18
CA LYS A 62 8.05 -0.27 -27.62
C LYS A 62 9.32 -0.55 -26.82
N ILE A 63 9.22 -0.72 -25.51
CA ILE A 63 10.36 -1.11 -24.66
C ILE A 63 10.92 -2.45 -25.13
N ARG A 64 10.09 -3.47 -25.32
CA ARG A 64 10.52 -4.79 -25.84
C ARG A 64 11.19 -4.67 -27.21
N ARG A 65 10.65 -3.82 -28.08
CA ARG A 65 11.22 -3.58 -29.41
C ARG A 65 12.62 -2.95 -29.33
N LEU A 66 12.80 -1.92 -28.49
CA LEU A 66 14.11 -1.28 -28.28
C LEU A 66 15.15 -2.26 -27.75
N VAL A 67 14.77 -3.11 -26.79
CA VAL A 67 15.68 -4.14 -26.25
C VAL A 67 16.05 -5.18 -27.30
N ARG A 68 15.09 -5.65 -28.11
CA ARG A 68 15.31 -6.69 -29.12
C ARG A 68 16.06 -6.17 -30.36
N GLU A 69 15.64 -5.02 -30.89
CA GLU A 69 16.13 -4.52 -32.18
C GLU A 69 17.36 -3.61 -32.04
N LYS A 70 17.43 -2.81 -30.97
CA LYS A 70 18.54 -1.86 -30.74
C LYS A 70 19.53 -2.31 -29.66
N GLY A 71 19.31 -3.47 -29.04
CA GLY A 71 20.20 -4.02 -28.01
C GLY A 71 20.29 -3.16 -26.75
N TYR A 72 19.24 -2.39 -26.42
CA TYR A 72 19.22 -1.62 -25.19
C TYR A 72 19.06 -2.54 -23.99
N HIS A 73 19.67 -2.20 -22.86
CA HIS A 73 19.38 -2.79 -21.57
C HIS A 73 18.14 -2.12 -20.97
N TYR A 74 17.40 -2.83 -20.13
CA TYR A 74 16.23 -2.25 -19.43
C TYR A 74 16.61 -1.03 -18.60
N ARG A 75 17.79 -1.00 -17.98
CA ARG A 75 18.35 0.14 -17.23
C ARG A 75 18.64 1.39 -18.09
N ASP A 76 18.68 1.25 -19.41
CA ASP A 76 18.87 2.37 -20.35
C ASP A 76 17.55 3.07 -20.67
N ILE A 77 16.44 2.54 -20.18
CA ILE A 77 15.07 2.97 -20.48
C ILE A 77 14.36 3.43 -19.21
N ALA A 78 13.64 4.53 -19.30
CA ALA A 78 12.78 5.00 -18.23
C ALA A 78 11.38 5.35 -18.76
N VAL A 79 10.40 5.25 -17.89
CA VAL A 79 9.02 5.70 -18.10
C VAL A 79 8.70 6.74 -17.04
N ILE A 80 8.29 7.91 -17.45
CA ILE A 80 7.80 8.96 -16.55
C ILE A 80 6.31 9.15 -16.79
N CYS A 81 5.57 9.23 -15.71
CA CYS A 81 4.13 9.41 -15.73
C CYS A 81 3.73 10.75 -15.10
N SER A 82 2.73 11.38 -15.66
CA SER A 82 2.13 12.59 -15.08
C SER A 82 1.25 12.28 -13.86
N ASP A 83 0.56 11.14 -13.87
CA ASP A 83 -0.34 10.67 -12.82
C ASP A 83 -0.10 9.19 -12.50
N MET A 84 0.75 8.95 -11.50
CA MET A 84 1.04 7.60 -11.03
C MET A 84 -0.17 6.93 -10.36
N GLY A 85 -1.12 7.70 -9.81
CA GLY A 85 -2.34 7.16 -9.21
C GLY A 85 -3.17 6.36 -10.21
N THR A 86 -3.32 6.90 -11.41
CA THR A 86 -4.07 6.25 -12.51
C THR A 86 -3.26 5.19 -13.24
N TYR A 87 -1.94 5.42 -13.45
CA TYR A 87 -1.16 4.60 -14.37
C TYR A 87 -0.36 3.47 -13.73
N ALA A 88 -0.06 3.55 -12.42
CA ALA A 88 0.85 2.60 -11.77
C ALA A 88 0.41 1.14 -11.92
N ASP A 89 -0.84 0.83 -11.63
CA ASP A 89 -1.37 -0.53 -11.69
C ASP A 89 -1.41 -1.07 -13.14
N HIS A 90 -1.72 -0.22 -14.12
CA HIS A 90 -1.70 -0.58 -15.53
C HIS A 90 -0.28 -0.89 -16.01
N LEU A 91 0.69 -0.05 -15.65
CA LEU A 91 2.10 -0.24 -16.02
C LEU A 91 2.68 -1.48 -15.33
N GLU A 92 2.44 -1.70 -14.04
CA GLU A 92 2.92 -2.86 -13.30
C GLU A 92 2.38 -4.17 -13.89
N ARG A 93 1.07 -4.24 -14.11
CA ARG A 93 0.41 -5.40 -14.69
C ARG A 93 0.91 -5.71 -16.11
N VAL A 94 0.94 -4.71 -16.98
CA VAL A 94 1.39 -4.90 -18.37
C VAL A 94 2.88 -5.24 -18.44
N CYS A 95 3.73 -4.60 -17.65
CA CYS A 95 5.15 -4.94 -17.62
C CYS A 95 5.37 -6.37 -17.14
N THR A 96 4.61 -6.85 -16.16
CA THR A 96 4.62 -8.25 -15.71
C THR A 96 4.20 -9.20 -16.83
N GLU A 97 3.10 -8.92 -17.53
CA GLU A 97 2.62 -9.69 -18.68
C GLU A 97 3.67 -9.80 -19.79
N TYR A 98 4.36 -8.70 -20.09
CA TYR A 98 5.43 -8.65 -21.10
C TYR A 98 6.79 -9.10 -20.58
N GLN A 99 6.90 -9.55 -19.31
CA GLN A 99 8.14 -9.96 -18.67
C GLN A 99 9.24 -8.87 -18.73
N ILE A 100 8.85 -7.63 -18.55
CA ILE A 100 9.76 -6.49 -18.47
C ILE A 100 10.10 -6.26 -17.00
N PRO A 101 11.37 -6.37 -16.59
CA PRO A 101 11.77 -6.08 -15.23
C PRO A 101 11.67 -4.57 -14.99
N VAL A 102 10.85 -4.17 -14.03
CA VAL A 102 10.59 -2.77 -13.70
C VAL A 102 10.93 -2.45 -12.25
N PHE A 103 11.32 -1.23 -12.01
CA PHE A 103 11.37 -0.59 -10.72
C PHE A 103 10.35 0.54 -10.70
N MET A 104 9.32 0.41 -9.85
CA MET A 104 8.29 1.43 -9.68
C MET A 104 8.72 2.39 -8.58
N ASP A 105 9.12 3.63 -8.93
CA ASP A 105 9.39 4.70 -7.96
C ASP A 105 8.06 5.35 -7.50
N TYR A 106 7.20 4.50 -6.96
CA TYR A 106 5.88 4.88 -6.49
C TYR A 106 5.60 4.25 -5.13
N LYS A 107 5.27 5.09 -4.16
CA LYS A 107 4.92 4.62 -2.82
C LYS A 107 3.51 4.05 -2.83
N LYS A 108 3.40 2.76 -2.60
CA LYS A 108 2.12 2.04 -2.55
C LYS A 108 1.38 2.34 -1.24
N SER A 109 0.07 2.58 -1.34
CA SER A 109 -0.80 2.68 -0.16
C SER A 109 -0.80 1.36 0.61
N ILE A 110 -0.82 1.45 1.93
CA ILE A 110 -0.87 0.28 2.84
C ILE A 110 -2.30 -0.13 3.20
N LEU A 111 -3.30 0.62 2.80
CA LEU A 111 -4.70 0.44 3.24
C LEU A 111 -5.28 -0.95 2.91
N LEU A 112 -4.80 -1.59 1.85
CA LEU A 112 -5.25 -2.93 1.45
C LEU A 112 -4.43 -4.06 2.09
N ASN A 113 -3.46 -3.74 2.92
CA ASN A 113 -2.66 -4.75 3.62
C ASN A 113 -3.49 -5.43 4.73
N ALA A 114 -3.42 -6.75 4.81
CA ALA A 114 -4.20 -7.52 5.78
C ALA A 114 -3.85 -7.20 7.24
N PHE A 115 -2.61 -6.79 7.54
CA PHE A 115 -2.25 -6.34 8.89
C PHE A 115 -2.87 -4.98 9.22
N VAL A 116 -2.91 -4.05 8.27
CA VAL A 116 -3.60 -2.76 8.44
C VAL A 116 -5.09 -3.01 8.71
N GLU A 117 -5.68 -3.94 7.97
CA GLU A 117 -7.07 -4.36 8.19
C GLU A 117 -7.29 -4.99 9.58
N TYR A 118 -6.32 -5.80 10.07
CA TYR A 118 -6.36 -6.35 11.42
C TYR A 118 -6.39 -5.25 12.48
N VAL A 119 -5.53 -4.23 12.36
CA VAL A 119 -5.50 -3.09 13.29
C VAL A 119 -6.80 -2.30 13.27
N ARG A 120 -7.30 -1.97 12.09
CA ARG A 120 -8.55 -1.22 11.92
C ARG A 120 -9.76 -2.01 12.44
N SER A 121 -9.83 -3.29 12.12
CA SER A 121 -10.98 -4.13 12.47
C SER A 121 -11.06 -4.42 13.97
N VAL A 122 -9.95 -4.60 14.68
CA VAL A 122 -9.99 -4.84 16.13
C VAL A 122 -10.47 -3.60 16.90
N LEU A 123 -10.06 -2.41 16.50
CA LEU A 123 -10.53 -1.15 17.09
C LEU A 123 -12.02 -0.91 16.78
N SER A 124 -12.39 -1.08 15.52
CA SER A 124 -13.78 -0.98 15.06
C SER A 124 -14.70 -1.98 15.76
N MET A 125 -14.22 -3.20 16.04
CA MET A 125 -14.96 -4.21 16.78
C MET A 125 -15.35 -3.73 18.20
N VAL A 126 -14.42 -3.09 18.90
CA VAL A 126 -14.68 -2.55 20.23
C VAL A 126 -15.55 -1.29 20.16
N GLU A 127 -15.33 -0.42 19.19
CA GLU A 127 -16.12 0.80 18.95
C GLU A 127 -17.59 0.46 18.66
N GLN A 128 -17.85 -0.54 17.82
CA GLN A 128 -19.18 -1.00 17.44
C GLN A 128 -19.80 -2.00 18.42
N ASP A 129 -19.24 -2.08 19.62
CA ASP A 129 -19.66 -3.00 20.70
C ASP A 129 -19.89 -4.43 20.20
N PHE A 130 -18.90 -5.00 19.50
CA PHE A 130 -18.93 -6.38 19.03
C PHE A 130 -20.16 -6.68 18.15
N SER A 131 -20.40 -5.83 17.17
CA SER A 131 -21.39 -6.11 16.13
C SER A 131 -20.96 -7.36 15.33
N TYR A 132 -21.91 -8.03 14.72
CA TYR A 132 -21.66 -9.22 13.90
C TYR A 132 -20.57 -8.94 12.83
N GLU A 133 -20.77 -7.88 12.06
CA GLU A 133 -19.89 -7.52 10.96
C GLU A 133 -18.48 -7.22 11.45
N SER A 134 -18.35 -6.48 12.56
CA SER A 134 -17.04 -6.06 13.07
C SER A 134 -16.26 -7.23 13.66
N VAL A 135 -16.90 -8.17 14.37
CA VAL A 135 -16.23 -9.36 14.92
C VAL A 135 -15.70 -10.26 13.81
N PHE A 136 -16.54 -10.59 12.83
CA PHE A 136 -16.09 -11.52 11.76
C PHE A 136 -15.16 -10.87 10.74
N ARG A 137 -15.24 -9.56 10.55
CA ARG A 137 -14.22 -8.79 9.84
C ARG A 137 -12.85 -8.94 10.50
N PHE A 138 -12.78 -8.79 11.82
CA PHE A 138 -11.54 -8.97 12.59
C PHE A 138 -11.04 -10.43 12.52
N LEU A 139 -11.87 -11.41 12.81
CA LEU A 139 -11.48 -12.82 12.82
C LEU A 139 -10.97 -13.31 11.45
N ARG A 140 -11.51 -12.78 10.34
CA ARG A 140 -11.15 -13.17 8.98
C ARG A 140 -9.88 -12.50 8.41
N THR A 141 -9.21 -11.66 9.19
CA THR A 141 -7.95 -11.00 8.76
C THR A 141 -6.78 -11.95 8.57
N GLY A 142 -6.84 -13.15 9.14
CA GLY A 142 -5.78 -14.15 9.07
C GLY A 142 -4.66 -14.00 10.12
N PHE A 143 -4.78 -13.04 11.05
CA PHE A 143 -3.82 -12.82 12.14
C PHE A 143 -4.27 -13.41 13.48
N THR A 144 -5.49 -13.92 13.56
CA THR A 144 -5.99 -14.63 14.73
C THR A 144 -5.56 -16.10 14.71
N GLU A 145 -5.63 -16.77 15.86
CA GLU A 145 -5.32 -18.21 15.96
C GLU A 145 -6.52 -19.13 15.63
N PHE A 146 -7.57 -18.54 15.10
CA PHE A 146 -8.76 -19.27 14.69
C PHE A 146 -8.60 -19.80 13.28
N THR A 147 -8.90 -21.09 13.10
CA THR A 147 -9.02 -21.69 11.78
C THR A 147 -10.27 -21.20 11.06
N ARG A 148 -10.30 -21.31 9.75
CA ARG A 148 -11.47 -20.92 8.94
C ARG A 148 -12.74 -21.68 9.38
N ASP A 149 -12.63 -22.98 9.69
CA ASP A 149 -13.73 -23.79 10.17
C ASP A 149 -14.27 -23.31 11.52
N GLU A 150 -13.37 -23.00 12.47
CA GLU A 150 -13.77 -22.43 13.77
C GLU A 150 -14.47 -21.07 13.63
N ILE A 151 -14.01 -20.21 12.72
CA ILE A 151 -14.63 -18.94 12.42
C ILE A 151 -16.03 -19.15 11.84
N ASP A 152 -16.17 -20.06 10.86
CA ASP A 152 -17.44 -20.35 10.21
C ASP A 152 -18.45 -20.97 11.20
N ARG A 153 -18.00 -21.83 12.11
CA ARG A 153 -18.83 -22.38 13.20
C ARG A 153 -19.33 -21.30 14.14
N LEU A 154 -18.42 -20.41 14.62
CA LEU A 154 -18.79 -19.26 15.46
C LEU A 154 -19.78 -18.36 14.73
N GLU A 155 -19.53 -18.04 13.47
CA GLU A 155 -20.37 -17.15 12.66
C GLU A 155 -21.79 -17.71 12.50
N ASN A 156 -21.90 -18.97 12.13
CA ASN A 156 -23.19 -19.64 11.98
C ASN A 156 -24.02 -19.58 13.27
N TYR A 157 -23.38 -19.82 14.41
CA TYR A 157 -24.07 -19.76 15.70
C TYR A 157 -24.46 -18.33 16.08
N VAL A 158 -23.53 -17.38 15.96
CA VAL A 158 -23.76 -15.96 16.30
C VAL A 158 -24.91 -15.37 15.49
N VAL A 159 -24.97 -15.70 14.19
CA VAL A 159 -26.08 -15.30 13.30
C VAL A 159 -27.37 -15.94 13.72
N ALA A 160 -27.39 -17.28 13.93
CA ALA A 160 -28.62 -18.02 14.28
C ALA A 160 -29.26 -17.56 15.60
N VAL A 161 -28.43 -17.13 16.57
CA VAL A 161 -28.86 -16.70 17.90
C VAL A 161 -29.08 -15.18 17.99
N GLY A 162 -28.52 -14.42 17.02
CA GLY A 162 -28.56 -12.96 17.02
C GLY A 162 -27.75 -12.35 18.15
N LEU A 163 -26.52 -12.84 18.37
CA LEU A 163 -25.63 -12.34 19.40
C LEU A 163 -25.05 -10.96 19.03
N ARG A 164 -25.16 -10.02 19.97
CA ARG A 164 -24.64 -8.66 19.85
C ARG A 164 -24.15 -8.16 21.20
N GLY A 165 -23.04 -7.44 21.19
CA GLY A 165 -22.49 -6.77 22.36
C GLY A 165 -21.51 -7.62 23.16
N TYR A 166 -20.46 -6.97 23.68
CA TYR A 166 -19.37 -7.62 24.41
C TYR A 166 -19.86 -8.44 25.61
N LYS A 167 -20.87 -7.96 26.35
CA LYS A 167 -21.44 -8.68 27.51
C LYS A 167 -21.96 -10.06 27.12
N LYS A 168 -22.52 -10.24 25.92
CA LYS A 168 -23.00 -11.53 25.45
C LYS A 168 -21.87 -12.48 25.05
N TRP A 169 -20.73 -11.94 24.61
CA TRP A 169 -19.53 -12.73 24.39
C TRP A 169 -18.91 -13.22 25.71
N GLN A 170 -18.97 -12.43 26.78
CA GLN A 170 -18.53 -12.83 28.12
C GLN A 170 -19.43 -13.88 28.78
N ALA A 171 -20.72 -13.86 28.47
CA ALA A 171 -21.67 -14.80 29.05
C ALA A 171 -21.58 -16.20 28.42
N VAL A 172 -21.83 -17.23 29.22
CA VAL A 172 -21.92 -18.61 28.71
C VAL A 172 -23.15 -18.74 27.76
N TRP A 173 -22.89 -19.31 26.61
CA TRP A 173 -23.92 -19.56 25.61
C TRP A 173 -24.68 -20.86 25.96
N ALA A 174 -25.98 -20.75 26.15
CA ALA A 174 -26.83 -21.88 26.51
C ALA A 174 -27.95 -22.17 25.49
N ARG A 175 -28.16 -21.26 24.50
CA ARG A 175 -29.24 -21.40 23.54
C ARG A 175 -28.90 -22.42 22.47
N LYS A 176 -29.68 -23.52 22.40
CA LYS A 176 -29.57 -24.49 21.32
C LYS A 176 -30.29 -23.99 20.07
N THR A 177 -29.77 -24.38 18.91
CA THR A 177 -30.37 -24.15 17.59
C THR A 177 -30.65 -25.51 16.94
N ASN A 178 -31.36 -25.54 15.81
CA ASN A 178 -31.61 -26.79 15.07
C ASN A 178 -30.36 -27.52 14.60
N ARG A 179 -29.19 -26.83 14.64
CA ARG A 179 -27.88 -27.36 14.19
C ARG A 179 -26.86 -27.43 15.32
N THR A 180 -27.24 -27.15 16.56
CA THR A 180 -26.31 -27.06 17.69
C THR A 180 -26.85 -27.98 18.80
N ASP A 181 -26.18 -29.13 18.99
CA ASP A 181 -26.40 -30.04 20.12
C ASP A 181 -25.57 -29.61 21.35
N GLU A 182 -25.49 -30.44 22.39
CA GLU A 182 -24.73 -30.13 23.60
C GLU A 182 -23.21 -30.16 23.37
N GLU A 183 -22.73 -31.08 22.55
CA GLU A 183 -21.30 -31.22 22.23
C GLU A 183 -20.84 -30.02 21.42
N GLU A 184 -21.58 -29.66 20.39
CA GLU A 184 -21.28 -28.48 19.57
C GLU A 184 -21.32 -27.20 20.39
N LEU A 185 -22.29 -27.07 21.31
CA LEU A 185 -22.39 -25.91 22.19
C LEU A 185 -21.20 -25.80 23.15
N ALA A 186 -20.66 -26.93 23.61
CA ALA A 186 -19.45 -26.96 24.45
C ALA A 186 -18.24 -26.49 23.64
N VAL A 187 -18.09 -26.94 22.39
CA VAL A 187 -17.02 -26.49 21.49
C VAL A 187 -17.13 -24.98 21.22
N LEU A 188 -18.33 -24.48 20.90
CA LEU A 188 -18.58 -23.06 20.65
C LEU A 188 -18.27 -22.20 21.88
N ASN A 189 -18.58 -22.68 23.10
CA ASN A 189 -18.17 -21.98 24.32
C ASN A 189 -16.67 -21.98 24.54
N GLY A 190 -15.97 -23.05 24.17
CA GLY A 190 -14.51 -23.08 24.18
C GLY A 190 -13.90 -22.03 23.23
N LEU A 191 -14.42 -21.94 22.00
CA LEU A 191 -14.00 -20.91 21.03
C LEU A 191 -14.31 -19.50 21.53
N ARG A 192 -15.49 -19.30 22.12
CA ARG A 192 -15.89 -18.04 22.73
C ARG A 192 -14.93 -17.60 23.84
N VAL A 193 -14.57 -18.51 24.76
CA VAL A 193 -13.63 -18.21 25.85
C VAL A 193 -12.30 -17.78 25.27
N ARG A 194 -11.75 -18.56 24.35
CA ARG A 194 -10.50 -18.25 23.68
C ARG A 194 -10.52 -16.87 22.98
N PHE A 195 -11.63 -16.51 22.34
CA PHE A 195 -11.82 -15.19 21.72
C PHE A 195 -11.86 -14.06 22.74
N VAL A 196 -12.58 -14.24 23.85
CA VAL A 196 -12.67 -13.24 24.93
C VAL A 196 -11.31 -13.05 25.60
N GLU A 197 -10.61 -14.13 25.97
CA GLU A 197 -9.30 -14.09 26.58
C GLU A 197 -8.28 -13.38 25.67
N MET A 198 -8.29 -13.68 24.39
CA MET A 198 -7.42 -13.02 23.39
C MET A 198 -7.61 -11.50 23.35
N THR A 199 -8.83 -11.00 23.57
CA THR A 199 -9.18 -9.58 23.38
C THR A 199 -9.35 -8.81 24.69
N GLU A 200 -9.40 -9.47 25.85
CA GLU A 200 -9.80 -8.88 27.12
C GLU A 200 -8.91 -7.71 27.55
N SER A 201 -7.60 -7.86 27.48
CA SER A 201 -6.61 -6.84 27.87
C SER A 201 -6.81 -5.54 27.07
N LEU A 202 -6.98 -5.66 25.77
CA LEU A 202 -7.25 -4.53 24.87
C LEU A 202 -8.61 -3.88 25.16
N VAL A 203 -9.67 -4.70 25.24
CA VAL A 203 -11.04 -4.23 25.49
C VAL A 203 -11.15 -3.48 26.80
N PHE A 204 -10.46 -3.95 27.83
CA PHE A 204 -10.43 -3.30 29.15
C PHE A 204 -9.97 -1.84 29.05
N VAL A 205 -8.90 -1.56 28.33
CA VAL A 205 -8.39 -0.19 28.13
C VAL A 205 -9.31 0.61 27.22
N LEU A 206 -9.70 0.04 26.08
CA LEU A 206 -10.50 0.75 25.07
C LEU A 206 -11.91 1.14 25.58
N LYS A 207 -12.49 0.40 26.54
CA LYS A 207 -13.80 0.71 27.12
C LYS A 207 -13.73 1.68 28.31
N GLN A 208 -12.56 2.11 28.75
CA GLN A 208 -12.44 3.13 29.79
C GLN A 208 -13.02 4.47 29.33
N ARG A 209 -13.71 5.17 30.25
CA ARG A 209 -14.32 6.48 29.95
C ARG A 209 -13.27 7.58 29.78
N LYS A 210 -12.17 7.51 30.54
CA LYS A 210 -11.06 8.45 30.47
C LYS A 210 -9.86 7.67 29.97
N LYS A 211 -9.43 7.93 28.75
CA LYS A 211 -8.25 7.38 28.14
C LYS A 211 -7.63 8.41 27.22
N THR A 212 -6.34 8.33 27.06
CA THR A 212 -5.56 9.22 26.20
C THR A 212 -5.18 8.47 24.91
N VAL A 213 -4.66 9.22 23.93
CA VAL A 213 -4.11 8.63 22.71
C VAL A 213 -2.99 7.65 23.06
N ARG A 214 -2.12 7.98 24.02
CA ARG A 214 -1.04 7.12 24.51
C ARG A 214 -1.55 5.81 25.08
N ASP A 215 -2.59 5.85 25.93
CA ASP A 215 -3.18 4.64 26.52
C ASP A 215 -3.67 3.67 25.43
N ILE A 216 -4.26 4.19 24.35
CA ILE A 216 -4.74 3.38 23.23
C ILE A 216 -3.57 2.81 22.44
N CYS A 217 -2.56 3.61 22.07
CA CYS A 217 -1.38 3.15 21.37
C CYS A 217 -0.66 2.03 22.13
N GLU A 218 -0.44 2.21 23.44
CA GLU A 218 0.20 1.21 24.29
C GLU A 218 -0.63 -0.07 24.42
N ALA A 219 -1.96 0.05 24.53
CA ALA A 219 -2.84 -1.11 24.60
C ALA A 219 -2.83 -1.92 23.29
N VAL A 220 -2.86 -1.25 22.13
CA VAL A 220 -2.77 -1.90 20.82
C VAL A 220 -1.40 -2.53 20.61
N TYR A 221 -0.31 -1.85 20.97
CA TYR A 221 1.03 -2.43 20.91
C TYR A 221 1.15 -3.69 21.78
N ARG A 222 0.67 -3.65 23.04
CA ARG A 222 0.65 -4.82 23.93
C ARG A 222 -0.15 -5.97 23.31
N PHE A 223 -1.29 -5.67 22.71
CA PHE A 223 -2.12 -6.64 22.01
C PHE A 223 -1.37 -7.29 20.83
N PHE A 224 -0.53 -6.56 20.10
CA PHE A 224 0.33 -7.13 19.06
C PHE A 224 1.36 -8.10 19.62
N VAL A 225 1.97 -7.75 20.75
CA VAL A 225 2.96 -8.61 21.42
C VAL A 225 2.31 -9.88 21.96
N GLU A 226 1.17 -9.77 22.65
CA GLU A 226 0.42 -10.90 23.21
C GLU A 226 -0.04 -11.88 22.11
N ASN A 227 -0.37 -11.38 20.95
CA ASN A 227 -0.82 -12.17 19.80
C ASN A 227 0.30 -12.52 18.80
N GLN A 228 1.57 -12.28 19.14
CA GLN A 228 2.75 -12.63 18.33
C GLN A 228 2.65 -12.13 16.87
N ILE A 229 2.18 -10.91 16.69
CA ILE A 229 1.88 -10.36 15.36
C ILE A 229 3.15 -10.24 14.50
N GLN A 230 4.28 -9.87 15.11
CA GLN A 230 5.55 -9.74 14.40
C GLN A 230 6.01 -11.08 13.81
N GLU A 231 5.88 -12.16 14.57
CA GLU A 231 6.20 -13.51 14.14
C GLU A 231 5.30 -13.97 12.98
N LYS A 232 3.99 -13.68 13.09
CA LYS A 232 3.03 -14.00 12.02
C LYS A 232 3.33 -13.24 10.73
N LEU A 233 3.73 -11.97 10.83
CA LEU A 233 4.16 -11.16 9.68
C LEU A 233 5.44 -11.72 9.05
N ASN A 234 6.42 -12.13 9.85
CA ASN A 234 7.65 -12.76 9.35
C ASN A 234 7.36 -14.09 8.61
N VAL A 235 6.40 -14.87 9.09
CA VAL A 235 5.96 -16.10 8.39
C VAL A 235 5.33 -15.76 7.04
N MET A 236 4.49 -14.71 6.98
CA MET A 236 3.90 -14.27 5.71
C MET A 236 4.95 -13.73 4.74
N GLU A 237 5.90 -12.92 5.21
CA GLU A 237 7.04 -12.44 4.41
C GLU A 237 7.79 -13.59 3.75
N ASN A 238 8.18 -14.61 4.55
CA ASN A 238 8.90 -15.77 4.05
C ASN A 238 8.06 -16.57 3.03
N CYS A 239 6.77 -16.76 3.29
CA CYS A 239 5.86 -17.44 2.38
C CYS A 239 5.77 -16.73 1.00
N PHE A 240 5.68 -15.41 0.99
CA PHE A 240 5.69 -14.62 -0.25
C PHE A 240 7.06 -14.66 -0.95
N ALA A 241 8.16 -14.64 -0.19
CA ALA A 241 9.50 -14.76 -0.74
C ALA A 241 9.71 -16.13 -1.44
N GLU A 242 9.26 -17.22 -0.84
CA GLU A 242 9.30 -18.58 -1.41
C GLU A 242 8.47 -18.68 -2.69
N LYS A 243 7.32 -18.03 -2.75
CA LYS A 243 6.46 -17.94 -3.93
C LYS A 243 7.01 -16.97 -5.00
N LYS A 244 8.15 -16.34 -4.75
CA LYS A 244 8.75 -15.29 -5.61
C LYS A 244 7.90 -14.04 -5.77
N GLU A 245 6.97 -13.80 -4.88
CA GLU A 245 6.15 -12.58 -4.80
C GLU A 245 6.90 -11.49 -4.01
N LEU A 246 8.05 -11.07 -4.55
CA LEU A 246 9.02 -10.22 -3.85
C LEU A 246 8.46 -8.85 -3.44
N ALA A 247 7.50 -8.32 -4.18
CA ALA A 247 6.85 -7.05 -3.83
C ALA A 247 6.02 -7.18 -2.54
N LEU A 248 5.24 -8.26 -2.41
CA LEU A 248 4.47 -8.55 -1.19
C LEU A 248 5.39 -8.89 -0.02
N ALA A 249 6.42 -9.73 -0.21
CA ALA A 249 7.40 -10.02 0.84
C ALA A 249 7.99 -8.73 1.42
N LYS A 250 8.40 -7.78 0.56
CA LYS A 250 8.92 -6.48 0.99
C LYS A 250 7.90 -5.61 1.70
N GLU A 251 6.65 -5.65 1.29
CA GLU A 251 5.56 -4.95 1.97
C GLU A 251 5.39 -5.48 3.40
N TYR A 252 5.32 -6.82 3.56
CA TYR A 252 5.18 -7.46 4.87
C TYR A 252 6.41 -7.26 5.78
N ALA A 253 7.61 -7.16 5.22
CA ALA A 253 8.83 -6.82 5.98
C ALA A 253 8.81 -5.41 6.59
N GLN A 254 8.04 -4.47 6.02
CA GLN A 254 8.05 -3.07 6.42
C GLN A 254 6.79 -2.65 7.18
N ILE A 255 5.65 -3.30 6.94
CA ILE A 255 4.34 -2.84 7.39
C ILE A 255 4.23 -2.69 8.91
N TYR A 256 4.83 -3.62 9.67
CA TYR A 256 4.82 -3.57 11.12
C TYR A 256 5.49 -2.29 11.64
N ARG A 257 6.68 -2.01 11.13
CA ARG A 257 7.43 -0.79 11.48
C ARG A 257 6.68 0.48 11.10
N ILE A 258 6.04 0.51 9.92
CA ILE A 258 5.28 1.68 9.47
C ILE A 258 4.11 1.99 10.40
N VAL A 259 3.39 0.95 10.85
CA VAL A 259 2.28 1.11 11.81
C VAL A 259 2.79 1.56 13.16
N LEU A 260 3.91 1.02 13.66
CA LEU A 260 4.50 1.46 14.93
C LEU A 260 5.01 2.89 14.86
N GLU A 261 5.68 3.29 13.78
CA GLU A 261 6.12 4.68 13.57
C GLU A 261 4.93 5.67 13.54
N LEU A 262 3.76 5.22 13.07
CA LEU A 262 2.54 6.01 13.13
C LEU A 262 2.04 6.16 14.57
N PHE A 263 2.05 5.06 15.35
CA PHE A 263 1.66 5.12 16.77
C PHE A 263 2.63 5.98 17.60
N ASP A 264 3.93 5.90 17.33
CA ASP A 264 4.94 6.74 17.97
C ASP A 264 4.66 8.23 17.71
N LYS A 265 4.33 8.59 16.47
CA LYS A 265 3.94 9.96 16.12
C LYS A 265 2.66 10.40 16.83
N PHE A 266 1.66 9.54 16.92
CA PHE A 266 0.44 9.85 17.67
C PHE A 266 0.73 10.05 19.14
N ALA A 267 1.56 9.19 19.75
CA ALA A 267 1.95 9.31 21.15
C ALA A 267 2.82 10.53 21.44
N GLU A 268 3.66 10.94 20.49
CA GLU A 268 4.51 12.13 20.59
C GLU A 268 3.70 13.44 20.46
N LEU A 269 2.80 13.51 19.48
CA LEU A 269 2.10 14.74 19.15
C LEU A 269 0.82 14.96 19.96
N LEU A 270 0.10 13.88 20.27
CA LEU A 270 -1.24 13.91 20.87
C LEU A 270 -1.35 13.01 22.11
N GLY A 271 -0.24 12.45 22.60
CA GLY A 271 -0.25 11.36 23.57
C GLY A 271 -1.07 11.62 24.84
N ASP A 272 -1.05 12.85 25.36
CA ASP A 272 -1.73 13.22 26.59
C ASP A 272 -3.17 13.73 26.38
N GLU A 273 -3.60 13.83 25.10
CA GLU A 273 -4.96 14.23 24.76
C GLU A 273 -5.97 13.11 25.05
N GLY A 274 -7.05 13.49 25.75
CA GLY A 274 -8.19 12.59 25.98
C GLY A 274 -9.00 12.43 24.72
N ILE A 275 -9.24 11.18 24.29
CA ILE A 275 -9.89 10.90 23.02
C ILE A 275 -10.95 9.78 23.18
N SER A 276 -12.06 9.90 22.44
CA SER A 276 -12.99 8.79 22.29
C SER A 276 -12.42 7.73 21.33
N LEU A 277 -12.89 6.49 21.44
CA LEU A 277 -12.42 5.42 20.54
C LEU A 277 -12.81 5.69 19.09
N LYS A 278 -13.94 6.33 18.85
CA LYS A 278 -14.39 6.72 17.51
C LYS A 278 -13.43 7.74 16.88
N GLU A 279 -13.12 8.82 17.59
CA GLU A 279 -12.18 9.83 17.12
C GLU A 279 -10.78 9.24 16.88
N TYR A 280 -10.35 8.29 17.74
CA TYR A 280 -9.08 7.59 17.52
C TYR A 280 -9.10 6.72 16.24
N CYS A 281 -10.21 6.03 15.94
CA CYS A 281 -10.33 5.29 14.67
C CYS A 281 -10.26 6.21 13.46
N GLU A 282 -10.90 7.39 13.51
CA GLU A 282 -10.83 8.40 12.44
C GLU A 282 -9.41 8.96 12.29
N LEU A 283 -8.71 9.22 13.40
CA LEU A 283 -7.31 9.65 13.40
C LEU A 283 -6.40 8.58 12.80
N LEU A 284 -6.61 7.31 13.18
CA LEU A 284 -5.86 6.20 12.64
C LEU A 284 -6.06 6.04 11.14
N ASP A 285 -7.30 6.10 10.67
CA ASP A 285 -7.61 6.01 9.24
C ASP A 285 -6.91 7.11 8.44
N ALA A 286 -6.97 8.36 8.88
CA ALA A 286 -6.26 9.48 8.26
C ALA A 286 -4.73 9.27 8.25
N GLY A 287 -4.16 8.77 9.35
CA GLY A 287 -2.73 8.47 9.43
C GLY A 287 -2.30 7.32 8.50
N LEU A 288 -3.13 6.29 8.37
CA LEU A 288 -2.88 5.16 7.48
C LEU A 288 -3.02 5.53 5.99
N GLU A 289 -3.89 6.47 5.63
CA GLU A 289 -4.01 7.00 4.26
C GLU A 289 -2.72 7.69 3.81
N GLU A 290 -2.08 8.42 4.70
CA GLU A 290 -0.80 9.10 4.43
C GLU A 290 0.41 8.15 4.51
N ALA A 291 0.29 7.03 5.22
CA ALA A 291 1.36 6.07 5.38
C ALA A 291 1.59 5.26 4.09
N LYS A 292 2.84 5.11 3.67
CA LYS A 292 3.19 4.46 2.40
C LYS A 292 4.41 3.58 2.58
N VAL A 293 4.40 2.42 1.91
CA VAL A 293 5.58 1.54 1.86
C VAL A 293 6.68 2.18 1.01
N GLY A 294 7.88 2.24 1.57
CA GLY A 294 9.06 2.71 0.85
C GLY A 294 9.50 1.70 -0.21
N VAL A 295 9.91 2.20 -1.38
CA VAL A 295 10.38 1.37 -2.47
C VAL A 295 11.89 1.16 -2.34
N ILE A 296 12.36 -0.10 -2.51
CA ILE A 296 13.79 -0.43 -2.49
C ILE A 296 14.41 0.01 -3.82
N PRO A 297 15.65 0.55 -3.80
CA PRO A 297 16.34 0.97 -5.02
C PRO A 297 16.38 -0.10 -6.12
N PRO A 298 16.39 0.30 -7.40
CA PRO A 298 16.29 -0.63 -8.53
C PRO A 298 17.43 -1.66 -8.55
N GLY A 299 17.11 -2.87 -9.02
CA GLY A 299 18.08 -3.89 -9.33
C GLY A 299 19.02 -3.50 -10.49
N MET A 300 19.91 -4.42 -10.89
CA MET A 300 20.98 -4.09 -11.87
C MET A 300 20.47 -3.78 -13.28
N ASP A 301 19.38 -4.40 -13.74
CA ASP A 301 18.84 -4.18 -15.10
C ASP A 301 17.31 -4.14 -15.09
N GLN A 302 16.75 -2.96 -14.76
CA GLN A 302 15.31 -2.70 -14.68
C GLN A 302 14.97 -1.37 -15.32
N VAL A 303 13.79 -1.30 -15.95
CA VAL A 303 13.19 -0.03 -16.38
C VAL A 303 12.74 0.73 -15.14
N VAL A 304 13.13 1.98 -15.03
CA VAL A 304 12.65 2.88 -13.96
C VAL A 304 11.33 3.49 -14.42
N ILE A 305 10.28 3.30 -13.63
CA ILE A 305 8.97 3.94 -13.84
C ILE A 305 8.71 4.85 -12.66
N GLY A 306 8.39 6.11 -12.91
CA GLY A 306 8.20 7.05 -11.84
C GLY A 306 7.42 8.31 -12.20
N ASP A 307 7.25 9.15 -11.19
CA ASP A 307 6.50 10.40 -11.26
C ASP A 307 7.38 11.54 -11.80
N VAL A 308 6.80 12.38 -12.67
CA VAL A 308 7.50 13.51 -13.30
C VAL A 308 8.08 14.51 -12.28
N GLN A 309 7.45 14.67 -11.13
CA GLN A 309 7.86 15.67 -10.12
C GLN A 309 8.94 15.13 -9.17
N ARG A 310 8.94 13.82 -8.91
CA ARG A 310 9.74 13.22 -7.84
C ARG A 310 10.89 12.37 -8.32
N THR A 311 10.71 11.64 -9.41
CA THR A 311 11.68 10.65 -9.85
C THR A 311 12.92 11.29 -10.45
N ARG A 312 14.08 10.94 -9.91
CA ARG A 312 15.37 11.40 -10.44
C ARG A 312 15.95 10.36 -11.39
N LEU A 313 15.99 10.70 -12.65
CA LEU A 313 16.53 9.85 -13.69
C LEU A 313 18.06 9.93 -13.78
N LYS A 314 18.69 8.82 -14.21
CA LYS A 314 20.11 8.79 -14.51
C LYS A 314 20.41 9.58 -15.78
N SER A 315 21.61 10.15 -15.86
CA SER A 315 22.04 10.98 -17.00
C SER A 315 22.31 10.18 -18.29
N ASN A 316 22.48 8.87 -18.20
CA ASN A 316 22.87 7.98 -19.31
C ASN A 316 21.71 7.19 -19.94
N LEU A 317 20.46 7.64 -19.77
CA LEU A 317 19.31 7.03 -20.41
C LEU A 317 19.39 7.18 -21.92
N LYS A 318 19.03 6.09 -22.64
CA LYS A 318 18.95 6.05 -24.12
C LYS A 318 17.53 6.23 -24.63
N ALA A 319 16.52 5.89 -23.83
CA ALA A 319 15.12 6.11 -24.18
C ALA A 319 14.31 6.55 -22.96
N LEU A 320 13.42 7.52 -23.17
CA LEU A 320 12.48 8.03 -22.19
C LEU A 320 11.08 7.98 -22.78
N PHE A 321 10.16 7.34 -22.07
CA PHE A 321 8.74 7.37 -22.35
C PHE A 321 8.06 8.32 -21.37
N PHE A 322 7.25 9.20 -21.90
CA PHE A 322 6.36 10.03 -21.09
C PHE A 322 4.93 9.56 -21.34
N VAL A 323 4.25 9.09 -20.30
CA VAL A 323 2.88 8.57 -20.36
C VAL A 323 1.93 9.44 -19.56
N GLY A 324 0.66 9.45 -19.93
CA GLY A 324 -0.34 10.28 -19.27
C GLY A 324 -0.24 11.76 -19.63
N ALA A 325 0.20 12.10 -20.83
CA ALA A 325 0.16 13.46 -21.36
C ALA A 325 -1.27 13.81 -21.84
N ASN A 326 -2.22 13.88 -20.89
CA ASN A 326 -3.63 14.15 -21.17
C ASN A 326 -4.00 15.58 -20.80
N ASP A 327 -5.02 16.13 -21.50
CA ASP A 327 -5.69 17.38 -21.14
C ASP A 327 -6.68 17.13 -19.99
N THR A 328 -6.21 17.09 -18.75
CA THR A 328 -7.07 17.01 -17.55
C THR A 328 -6.77 18.12 -16.58
#